data_6bc42bf4fffe1c74b5d0411c33d737b7
#
_entry.id   6bc42bf4fffe1c74b5d0411c33d737b7
#
_cell.length_a   1.000
_cell.length_b   1.000
_cell.length_c   1.000
_cell.angle_alpha   90.00
_cell.angle_beta   90.00
_cell.angle_gamma   90.00
#
_symmetry.space_group_name_H-M   'P 1'
#
loop_
_entity.id
_entity.type
_entity.pdbx_description
1 polymer ?
#
loop_
_entity_poly.entity_id
_entity_poly.type
_entity_poly.pdbx_seq_one_letter_code
_entity_poly.pdbx_strand_id
1 'polypeptide(L)'
;YKKRIENFKNNPIGYDKIVLLGNSITEGGGDWNKKLNAENVVNRGISGDITDGILNRLEEIVYFRPIAVFLLIGINDIFNSDKPEQDKVTVKYVANNIIEIADRIKSKSPKTQVYIQTVLPINRELFFESAGYFPEHKIPLNIQIIEINKIIKNIASQRNHQFLNLHTAFIDDKGRLSSEYTTDGVHLNDNGYSLWAELLIKHIRVLNNN
;
A
#
# COMPACT_ATOMS: atom_id res chain seq x y z
N TYR A 1 11.26 -5.59 10.79
CA TYR A 1 10.45 -6.64 10.18
C TYR A 1 10.10 -7.75 11.20
N LYS A 2 11.10 -8.50 11.77
CA LYS A 2 10.88 -9.64 12.68
C LYS A 2 10.00 -9.28 13.88
N LYS A 3 10.30 -8.16 14.57
CA LYS A 3 9.51 -7.67 15.70
C LYS A 3 8.04 -7.41 15.34
N ARG A 4 7.77 -6.90 14.12
CA ARG A 4 6.41 -6.62 13.66
C ARG A 4 5.65 -7.92 13.36
N ILE A 5 6.31 -8.91 12.75
CA ILE A 5 5.75 -10.25 12.52
C ILE A 5 5.42 -10.95 13.86
N GLU A 6 6.31 -10.86 14.86
CA GLU A 6 6.06 -11.39 16.20
C GLU A 6 4.85 -10.70 16.85
N ASN A 7 4.76 -9.39 16.73
CA ASN A 7 3.59 -8.64 17.21
C ASN A 7 2.29 -9.13 16.53
N PHE A 8 2.31 -9.41 15.22
CA PHE A 8 1.13 -9.94 14.53
C PHE A 8 0.73 -11.33 15.04
N LYS A 9 1.70 -12.20 15.34
CA LYS A 9 1.42 -13.52 15.93
C LYS A 9 0.76 -13.41 17.31
N ASN A 10 1.20 -12.44 18.13
CA ASN A 10 0.65 -12.21 19.46
C ASN A 10 -0.71 -11.46 19.40
N ASN A 11 -0.98 -10.74 18.32
CA ASN A 11 -2.20 -9.97 18.09
C ASN A 11 -2.76 -10.30 16.70
N PRO A 12 -3.34 -11.50 16.51
CA PRO A 12 -3.82 -11.95 15.21
C PRO A 12 -4.97 -11.08 14.71
N ILE A 13 -5.22 -11.12 13.38
CA ILE A 13 -6.28 -10.33 12.72
C ILE A 13 -7.64 -10.58 13.38
N GLY A 14 -7.99 -11.83 13.65
CA GLY A 14 -9.34 -12.21 14.06
C GLY A 14 -10.34 -12.23 12.89
N TYR A 15 -11.57 -12.65 13.19
CA TYR A 15 -12.64 -12.71 12.21
C TYR A 15 -13.37 -11.36 12.07
N ASP A 16 -14.11 -11.21 10.98
CA ASP A 16 -14.95 -10.02 10.69
C ASP A 16 -14.18 -8.69 10.70
N LYS A 17 -12.94 -8.74 10.21
CA LYS A 17 -12.05 -7.58 10.15
C LYS A 17 -11.86 -7.06 8.74
N ILE A 18 -11.52 -5.78 8.65
CA ILE A 18 -11.01 -5.10 7.47
C ILE A 18 -9.52 -4.89 7.67
N VAL A 19 -8.71 -5.29 6.71
CA VAL A 19 -7.25 -5.24 6.83
C VAL A 19 -6.67 -4.16 5.93
N LEU A 20 -5.87 -3.27 6.50
CA LEU A 20 -4.96 -2.41 5.74
C LEU A 20 -3.61 -3.10 5.64
N LEU A 21 -3.25 -3.54 4.44
CA LEU A 21 -2.05 -4.34 4.13
C LEU A 21 -1.06 -3.51 3.34
N GLY A 22 0.19 -3.42 3.80
CA GLY A 22 1.19 -2.64 3.10
C GLY A 22 2.54 -2.51 3.82
N ASN A 23 3.23 -1.42 3.55
CA ASN A 23 4.56 -1.11 4.08
C ASN A 23 4.53 -0.06 5.22
N SER A 24 5.61 0.75 5.35
CA SER A 24 5.73 1.82 6.34
C SER A 24 4.62 2.87 6.24
N ILE A 25 4.14 3.18 5.04
CA ILE A 25 3.05 4.15 4.84
C ILE A 25 1.76 3.61 5.50
N THR A 26 1.47 2.32 5.36
CA THR A 26 0.33 1.68 6.04
C THR A 26 0.56 1.58 7.54
N GLU A 27 1.76 1.15 7.98
CA GLU A 27 2.12 1.04 9.39
C GLU A 27 2.01 2.37 10.11
N GLY A 28 2.53 3.46 9.51
CA GLY A 28 2.56 4.80 10.06
C GLY A 28 1.18 5.43 10.27
N GLY A 29 0.13 4.92 9.65
CA GLY A 29 -1.24 5.34 9.93
C GLY A 29 -1.71 5.03 11.36
N GLY A 30 -0.99 4.16 12.09
CA GLY A 30 -1.22 3.88 13.51
C GLY A 30 -2.61 3.30 13.77
N ASP A 31 -3.42 4.00 14.54
CA ASP A 31 -4.80 3.62 14.86
C ASP A 31 -5.77 3.99 13.73
N TRP A 32 -5.98 3.05 12.83
CA TRP A 32 -6.91 3.20 11.72
C TRP A 32 -8.38 3.17 12.15
N ASN A 33 -8.72 2.55 13.28
CA ASN A 33 -10.09 2.57 13.78
C ASN A 33 -10.54 3.98 14.11
N LYS A 34 -9.67 4.73 14.81
CA LYS A 34 -9.92 6.13 15.11
C LYS A 34 -10.03 7.00 13.86
N LYS A 35 -9.13 6.81 12.88
CA LYS A 35 -9.11 7.60 11.64
C LYS A 35 -10.32 7.34 10.75
N LEU A 36 -10.80 6.10 10.72
CA LEU A 36 -11.91 5.65 9.86
C LEU A 36 -13.26 5.63 10.56
N ASN A 37 -13.31 6.01 11.85
CA ASN A 37 -14.49 5.89 12.71
C ASN A 37 -15.12 4.48 12.60
N ALA A 38 -14.31 3.46 12.86
CA ALA A 38 -14.64 2.04 12.76
C ALA A 38 -14.04 1.29 13.96
N GLU A 39 -14.45 0.03 14.20
CA GLU A 39 -13.95 -0.79 15.31
C GLU A 39 -13.29 -2.08 14.86
N ASN A 40 -13.34 -2.37 13.57
CA ASN A 40 -12.93 -3.64 13.00
C ASN A 40 -11.80 -3.54 11.98
N VAL A 41 -11.05 -2.44 11.98
CA VAL A 41 -9.93 -2.23 11.06
C VAL A 41 -8.61 -2.64 11.70
N VAL A 42 -7.81 -3.43 11.01
CA VAL A 42 -6.52 -3.96 11.49
C VAL A 42 -5.38 -3.50 10.59
N ASN A 43 -4.36 -2.91 11.22
CA ASN A 43 -3.15 -2.46 10.53
C ASN A 43 -2.15 -3.62 10.36
N ARG A 44 -1.89 -4.02 9.12
CA ARG A 44 -0.88 -5.02 8.72
C ARG A 44 0.21 -4.42 7.84
N GLY A 45 0.56 -3.16 8.11
CA GLY A 45 1.75 -2.50 7.54
C GLY A 45 3.04 -2.97 8.23
N ILE A 46 4.11 -3.08 7.46
CA ILE A 46 5.49 -3.33 7.95
C ILE A 46 6.45 -2.39 7.23
N SER A 47 7.18 -1.59 7.99
CA SER A 47 8.19 -0.68 7.44
C SER A 47 9.24 -1.43 6.63
N GLY A 48 9.55 -0.91 5.44
CA GLY A 48 10.49 -1.51 4.51
C GLY A 48 9.95 -2.71 3.72
N ASP A 49 8.69 -3.11 3.90
CA ASP A 49 8.12 -4.26 3.18
C ASP A 49 7.98 -3.98 1.70
N ILE A 50 8.17 -5.02 0.91
CA ILE A 50 8.08 -5.07 -0.55
C ILE A 50 7.00 -6.06 -0.98
N THR A 51 6.69 -6.10 -2.26
CA THR A 51 5.66 -7.01 -2.78
C THR A 51 5.95 -8.48 -2.48
N ASP A 52 7.20 -8.94 -2.60
CA ASP A 52 7.61 -10.30 -2.21
C ASP A 52 7.41 -10.56 -0.71
N GLY A 53 7.67 -9.57 0.13
CA GLY A 53 7.46 -9.67 1.57
C GLY A 53 5.99 -9.92 1.92
N ILE A 54 5.07 -9.23 1.26
CA ILE A 54 3.63 -9.46 1.41
C ILE A 54 3.25 -10.87 0.91
N LEU A 55 3.73 -11.29 -0.27
CA LEU A 55 3.47 -12.63 -0.81
C LEU A 55 3.87 -13.74 0.18
N ASN A 56 4.95 -13.52 0.93
CA ASN A 56 5.46 -14.48 1.92
C ASN A 56 4.71 -14.46 3.27
N ARG A 57 3.77 -13.54 3.49
CA ARG A 57 3.01 -13.43 4.75
C ARG A 57 1.49 -13.39 4.57
N LEU A 58 0.98 -13.93 3.47
CA LEU A 58 -0.45 -13.99 3.20
C LEU A 58 -1.21 -15.04 4.02
N GLU A 59 -0.52 -15.97 4.69
CA GLU A 59 -1.16 -17.07 5.42
C GLU A 59 -2.16 -16.59 6.46
N GLU A 60 -1.84 -15.54 7.23
CA GLU A 60 -2.73 -14.97 8.22
C GLU A 60 -4.00 -14.40 7.58
N ILE A 61 -3.86 -13.65 6.46
CA ILE A 61 -4.98 -13.09 5.71
C ILE A 61 -5.91 -14.20 5.20
N VAL A 62 -5.32 -15.22 4.61
CA VAL A 62 -6.06 -16.37 4.05
C VAL A 62 -6.76 -17.17 5.15
N TYR A 63 -6.13 -17.32 6.31
CA TYR A 63 -6.69 -18.04 7.45
C TYR A 63 -7.93 -17.34 8.04
N PHE A 64 -7.82 -16.04 8.35
CA PHE A 64 -8.90 -15.28 8.98
C PHE A 64 -9.99 -14.81 8.00
N ARG A 65 -9.72 -14.82 6.70
CA ARG A 65 -10.69 -14.46 5.65
C ARG A 65 -11.42 -13.14 5.93
N PRO A 66 -10.70 -12.02 6.03
CA PRO A 66 -11.27 -10.73 6.41
C PRO A 66 -12.40 -10.32 5.45
N ILE A 67 -13.27 -9.43 5.89
CA ILE A 67 -14.32 -8.82 5.07
C ILE A 67 -13.69 -8.17 3.82
N ALA A 68 -12.62 -7.40 4.05
CA ALA A 68 -11.89 -6.73 2.97
C ALA A 68 -10.40 -6.58 3.29
N VAL A 69 -9.60 -6.47 2.23
CA VAL A 69 -8.18 -6.08 2.28
C VAL A 69 -7.97 -4.86 1.41
N PHE A 70 -7.43 -3.79 1.99
CA PHE A 70 -6.96 -2.60 1.28
C PHE A 70 -5.45 -2.69 1.16
N LEU A 71 -4.96 -2.96 -0.05
CA LEU A 71 -3.55 -3.20 -0.35
C LEU A 71 -2.89 -1.93 -0.90
N LEU A 72 -1.83 -1.45 -0.22
CA LEU A 72 -0.97 -0.36 -0.70
C LEU A 72 0.49 -0.77 -0.53
N ILE A 73 1.19 -1.08 -1.62
CA ILE A 73 2.56 -1.60 -1.66
C ILE A 73 3.22 -1.27 -3.00
N GLY A 74 4.55 -1.30 -3.08
CA GLY A 74 5.32 -1.22 -4.32
C GLY A 74 6.40 -0.14 -4.35
N ILE A 75 6.32 0.88 -3.48
CA ILE A 75 7.33 1.96 -3.47
C ILE A 75 8.72 1.42 -3.08
N ASN A 76 8.81 0.57 -2.06
CA ASN A 76 10.08 0.04 -1.60
C ASN A 76 10.75 -0.89 -2.60
N ASP A 77 9.95 -1.56 -3.44
CA ASP A 77 10.46 -2.41 -4.53
C ASP A 77 11.32 -1.58 -5.49
N ILE A 78 10.77 -0.46 -5.98
CA ILE A 78 11.44 0.39 -6.97
C ILE A 78 12.42 1.38 -6.35
N PHE A 79 12.24 1.77 -5.09
CA PHE A 79 13.12 2.71 -4.41
C PHE A 79 14.55 2.20 -4.26
N ASN A 80 14.72 0.89 -4.17
CA ASN A 80 16.01 0.22 -4.05
C ASN A 80 16.41 -0.58 -5.30
N SER A 81 15.72 -0.42 -6.43
CA SER A 81 15.94 -1.21 -7.65
C SER A 81 17.25 -0.91 -8.38
N ASP A 82 17.97 0.13 -7.96
CA ASP A 82 19.31 0.47 -8.45
C ASP A 82 20.42 -0.42 -7.87
N LYS A 83 20.12 -1.25 -6.87
CA LYS A 83 21.08 -2.19 -6.28
C LYS A 83 21.27 -3.41 -7.19
N PRO A 84 22.52 -3.87 -7.41
CA PRO A 84 22.81 -5.00 -8.30
C PRO A 84 22.04 -6.28 -8.00
N GLU A 85 21.75 -6.55 -6.73
CA GLU A 85 20.99 -7.72 -6.31
C GLU A 85 19.50 -7.64 -6.66
N GLN A 86 19.03 -6.50 -7.19
CA GLN A 86 17.62 -6.25 -7.54
C GLN A 86 17.39 -6.06 -9.05
N ASP A 87 18.30 -6.51 -9.90
CA ASP A 87 18.18 -6.38 -11.36
C ASP A 87 16.87 -6.92 -11.95
N LYS A 88 16.21 -7.88 -11.25
CA LYS A 88 14.90 -8.43 -11.63
C LYS A 88 13.72 -7.51 -11.32
N VAL A 89 13.91 -6.49 -10.47
CA VAL A 89 12.83 -5.59 -10.04
C VAL A 89 12.56 -4.57 -11.14
N THR A 90 11.51 -4.81 -11.89
CA THR A 90 11.01 -3.93 -12.93
C THR A 90 9.61 -3.42 -12.58
N VAL A 91 9.17 -2.35 -13.21
CA VAL A 91 7.79 -1.85 -13.13
C VAL A 91 6.77 -2.97 -13.33
N LYS A 92 6.99 -3.82 -14.34
CA LYS A 92 6.10 -4.97 -14.64
C LYS A 92 6.15 -6.04 -13.53
N TYR A 93 7.32 -6.29 -12.97
CA TYR A 93 7.49 -7.23 -11.86
C TYR A 93 6.66 -6.78 -10.65
N VAL A 94 6.80 -5.51 -10.23
CA VAL A 94 6.07 -4.95 -9.10
C VAL A 94 4.56 -4.96 -9.34
N ALA A 95 4.12 -4.53 -10.51
CA ALA A 95 2.70 -4.55 -10.86
C ALA A 95 2.11 -5.97 -10.85
N ASN A 96 2.83 -6.95 -11.41
CA ASN A 96 2.39 -8.34 -11.42
C ASN A 96 2.32 -8.91 -10.00
N ASN A 97 3.28 -8.61 -9.12
CA ASN A 97 3.24 -9.06 -7.73
C ASN A 97 2.05 -8.45 -6.97
N ILE A 98 1.73 -7.17 -7.19
CA ILE A 98 0.54 -6.53 -6.58
C ILE A 98 -0.74 -7.28 -6.99
N ILE A 99 -0.87 -7.63 -8.27
CA ILE A 99 -2.01 -8.40 -8.77
C ILE A 99 -2.00 -9.83 -8.23
N GLU A 100 -0.84 -10.48 -8.18
CA GLU A 100 -0.68 -11.83 -7.62
C GLU A 100 -1.10 -11.90 -6.15
N ILE A 101 -0.78 -10.87 -5.35
CA ILE A 101 -1.25 -10.75 -3.95
C ILE A 101 -2.79 -10.76 -3.92
N ALA A 102 -3.42 -9.93 -4.75
CA ALA A 102 -4.87 -9.83 -4.82
C ALA A 102 -5.52 -11.15 -5.28
N ASP A 103 -4.95 -11.78 -6.30
CA ASP A 103 -5.42 -13.07 -6.84
C ASP A 103 -5.31 -14.19 -5.81
N ARG A 104 -4.18 -14.29 -5.10
CA ARG A 104 -4.01 -15.29 -4.03
C ARG A 104 -5.01 -15.13 -2.90
N ILE A 105 -5.24 -13.88 -2.45
CA ILE A 105 -6.26 -13.60 -1.44
C ILE A 105 -7.62 -14.04 -1.97
N LYS A 106 -8.00 -13.61 -3.17
CA LYS A 106 -9.31 -13.91 -3.75
C LYS A 106 -9.52 -15.39 -4.00
N SER A 107 -8.50 -16.11 -4.47
CA SER A 107 -8.54 -17.56 -4.70
C SER A 107 -8.76 -18.37 -3.43
N LYS A 108 -8.08 -17.98 -2.33
CA LYS A 108 -8.14 -18.69 -1.04
C LYS A 108 -9.25 -18.19 -0.12
N SER A 109 -9.72 -16.96 -0.32
CA SER A 109 -10.81 -16.34 0.43
C SER A 109 -11.78 -15.62 -0.53
N PRO A 110 -12.63 -16.35 -1.27
CA PRO A 110 -13.47 -15.80 -2.34
C PRO A 110 -14.43 -14.70 -1.90
N LYS A 111 -14.83 -14.69 -0.63
CA LYS A 111 -15.73 -13.66 -0.05
C LYS A 111 -14.99 -12.37 0.32
N THR A 112 -13.68 -12.41 0.56
CA THR A 112 -12.88 -11.22 0.87
C THR A 112 -12.90 -10.26 -0.32
N GLN A 113 -13.26 -9.02 -0.08
CA GLN A 113 -13.13 -7.97 -1.08
C GLN A 113 -11.70 -7.43 -1.08
N VAL A 114 -11.05 -7.37 -2.24
CA VAL A 114 -9.68 -6.85 -2.36
C VAL A 114 -9.71 -5.51 -3.09
N TYR A 115 -9.27 -4.47 -2.39
CA TYR A 115 -9.10 -3.12 -2.91
C TYR A 115 -7.63 -2.86 -3.18
N ILE A 116 -7.24 -2.83 -4.44
CA ILE A 116 -5.89 -2.48 -4.86
C ILE A 116 -5.80 -0.96 -4.94
N GLN A 117 -4.96 -0.37 -4.10
CA GLN A 117 -4.71 1.06 -4.07
C GLN A 117 -3.48 1.38 -4.93
N THR A 118 -3.50 2.53 -5.60
CA THR A 118 -2.34 3.00 -6.36
C THR A 118 -1.15 3.27 -5.46
N VAL A 119 0.06 2.97 -5.94
CA VAL A 119 1.30 3.44 -5.32
C VAL A 119 1.28 4.96 -5.29
N LEU A 120 1.58 5.55 -4.13
CA LEU A 120 1.59 7.00 -3.94
C LEU A 120 2.79 7.65 -4.66
N PRO A 121 2.67 8.92 -5.05
CA PRO A 121 3.80 9.68 -5.59
C PRO A 121 4.86 9.88 -4.52
N ILE A 122 6.06 10.33 -4.93
CA ILE A 122 7.11 10.80 -4.04
C ILE A 122 7.48 12.25 -4.34
N ASN A 123 8.10 12.93 -3.36
CA ASN A 123 8.73 14.23 -3.54
C ASN A 123 10.25 14.09 -3.31
N ARG A 124 11.00 13.96 -4.40
CA ARG A 124 12.46 13.78 -4.38
C ARG A 124 13.18 14.90 -3.63
N GLU A 125 12.74 16.13 -3.82
CA GLU A 125 13.39 17.32 -3.23
C GLU A 125 13.26 17.25 -1.69
N LEU A 126 12.05 17.05 -1.18
CA LEU A 126 11.83 16.92 0.26
C LEU A 126 12.55 15.70 0.85
N PHE A 127 12.60 14.58 0.11
CA PHE A 127 13.35 13.41 0.58
C PHE A 127 14.85 13.72 0.68
N PHE A 128 15.42 14.39 -0.32
CA PHE A 128 16.83 14.78 -0.30
C PHE A 128 17.13 15.76 0.86
N GLU A 129 16.25 16.72 1.09
CA GLU A 129 16.37 17.66 2.21
C GLU A 129 16.32 16.95 3.57
N SER A 130 15.46 15.94 3.72
CA SER A 130 15.28 15.18 4.94
C SER A 130 16.39 14.16 5.21
N ALA A 131 16.80 13.42 4.18
CA ALA A 131 17.72 12.27 4.30
C ALA A 131 19.19 12.60 3.93
N GLY A 132 19.44 13.73 3.28
CA GLY A 132 20.77 14.12 2.77
C GLY A 132 21.20 13.35 1.52
N TYR A 133 20.37 12.48 1.00
CA TYR A 133 20.63 11.74 -0.25
C TYR A 133 19.32 11.36 -0.94
N PHE A 134 19.41 10.98 -2.21
CA PHE A 134 18.34 10.31 -2.95
C PHE A 134 18.96 9.28 -3.89
N PRO A 135 18.45 8.03 -3.95
CA PRO A 135 19.01 7.03 -4.85
C PRO A 135 18.87 7.47 -6.31
N GLU A 136 19.92 7.24 -7.09
CA GLU A 136 19.87 7.51 -8.53
C GLU A 136 19.12 6.40 -9.25
N HIS A 137 18.24 6.78 -10.16
CA HIS A 137 17.46 5.84 -10.96
C HIS A 137 17.56 6.23 -12.44
N LYS A 138 17.78 5.24 -13.32
CA LYS A 138 17.77 5.47 -14.77
C LYS A 138 16.45 6.07 -15.27
N ILE A 139 15.34 5.65 -14.64
CA ILE A 139 13.98 6.17 -14.89
C ILE A 139 13.51 6.81 -13.59
N PRO A 140 13.09 8.09 -13.59
CA PRO A 140 12.59 8.76 -12.38
C PRO A 140 11.47 7.94 -11.68
N LEU A 141 11.51 7.87 -10.34
CA LEU A 141 10.57 7.04 -9.58
C LEU A 141 9.11 7.37 -9.86
N ASN A 142 8.73 8.65 -9.96
CA ASN A 142 7.34 9.01 -10.26
C ASN A 142 6.89 8.52 -11.65
N ILE A 143 7.79 8.42 -12.63
CA ILE A 143 7.48 7.80 -13.93
C ILE A 143 7.23 6.31 -13.76
N GLN A 144 8.06 5.62 -12.97
CA GLN A 144 7.86 4.19 -12.67
C GLN A 144 6.56 3.96 -11.91
N ILE A 145 6.21 4.80 -10.92
CA ILE A 145 4.96 4.75 -10.15
C ILE A 145 3.75 4.89 -11.08
N ILE A 146 3.76 5.87 -11.97
CA ILE A 146 2.67 6.08 -12.95
C ILE A 146 2.48 4.84 -13.82
N GLU A 147 3.56 4.23 -14.29
CA GLU A 147 3.49 3.04 -15.14
C GLU A 147 3.00 1.81 -14.36
N ILE A 148 3.47 1.59 -13.11
CA ILE A 148 2.93 0.56 -12.20
C ILE A 148 1.42 0.77 -12.04
N ASN A 149 0.98 1.99 -11.70
CA ASN A 149 -0.41 2.31 -11.45
C ASN A 149 -1.29 2.07 -12.70
N LYS A 150 -0.77 2.37 -13.88
CA LYS A 150 -1.44 2.09 -15.16
C LYS A 150 -1.61 0.58 -15.41
N ILE A 151 -0.55 -0.21 -15.16
CA ILE A 151 -0.60 -1.67 -15.33
C ILE A 151 -1.60 -2.29 -14.36
N ILE A 152 -1.53 -1.97 -13.07
CA ILE A 152 -2.44 -2.53 -12.06
C ILE A 152 -3.89 -2.13 -12.34
N LYS A 153 -4.17 -0.89 -12.77
CA LYS A 153 -5.51 -0.47 -13.16
C LYS A 153 -6.09 -1.35 -14.27
N ASN A 154 -5.30 -1.56 -15.33
CA ASN A 154 -5.73 -2.35 -16.47
C ASN A 154 -6.03 -3.80 -16.10
N ILE A 155 -5.13 -4.45 -15.33
CA ILE A 155 -5.27 -5.85 -14.94
C ILE A 155 -6.37 -6.02 -13.90
N ALA A 156 -6.46 -5.13 -12.90
CA ALA A 156 -7.50 -5.16 -11.87
C ALA A 156 -8.90 -5.15 -12.50
N SER A 157 -9.13 -4.27 -13.49
CA SER A 157 -10.39 -4.21 -14.22
C SER A 157 -10.72 -5.53 -14.93
N GLN A 158 -9.72 -6.18 -15.55
CA GLN A 158 -9.91 -7.46 -16.25
C GLN A 158 -10.19 -8.63 -15.31
N ARG A 159 -9.65 -8.58 -14.07
CA ARG A 159 -9.76 -9.65 -13.06
C ARG A 159 -10.81 -9.39 -11.99
N ASN A 160 -11.63 -8.35 -12.19
CA ASN A 160 -12.72 -8.00 -11.27
C ASN A 160 -12.27 -7.68 -9.84
N HIS A 161 -11.06 -7.09 -9.70
CA HIS A 161 -10.59 -6.51 -8.45
C HIS A 161 -11.07 -5.07 -8.31
N GLN A 162 -11.32 -4.63 -7.07
CA GLN A 162 -11.59 -3.22 -6.79
C GLN A 162 -10.29 -2.42 -6.93
N PHE A 163 -10.35 -1.28 -7.64
CA PHE A 163 -9.21 -0.40 -7.84
C PHE A 163 -9.50 0.99 -7.27
N LEU A 164 -8.62 1.47 -6.39
CA LEU A 164 -8.73 2.79 -5.78
C LEU A 164 -7.56 3.67 -6.19
N ASN A 165 -7.87 4.73 -6.92
CA ASN A 165 -6.86 5.71 -7.32
C ASN A 165 -6.63 6.74 -6.20
N LEU A 166 -5.66 6.50 -5.34
CA LEU A 166 -5.22 7.47 -4.34
C LEU A 166 -4.23 8.48 -4.94
N HIS A 167 -3.37 8.04 -5.86
CA HIS A 167 -2.25 8.81 -6.39
C HIS A 167 -2.65 10.24 -6.79
N THR A 168 -3.77 10.39 -7.50
CA THR A 168 -4.23 11.70 -8.01
C THR A 168 -4.67 12.68 -6.92
N ALA A 169 -5.03 12.19 -5.73
CA ALA A 169 -5.39 13.05 -4.61
C ALA A 169 -4.16 13.58 -3.83
N PHE A 170 -3.00 12.93 -4.04
CA PHE A 170 -1.78 13.25 -3.30
C PHE A 170 -0.75 14.05 -4.10
N ILE A 171 -0.98 14.30 -5.40
CA ILE A 171 -0.04 15.05 -6.24
C ILE A 171 -0.19 16.57 -6.09
N ASP A 172 0.94 17.27 -6.20
CA ASP A 172 1.00 18.71 -6.43
C ASP A 172 0.84 19.04 -7.95
N ASP A 173 0.94 20.31 -8.30
CA ASP A 173 0.89 20.80 -9.69
C ASP A 173 2.04 20.30 -10.57
N LYS A 174 3.10 19.76 -9.97
CA LYS A 174 4.25 19.15 -10.65
C LYS A 174 4.20 17.62 -10.69
N GLY A 175 3.09 17.01 -10.22
CA GLY A 175 2.92 15.55 -10.16
C GLY A 175 3.75 14.85 -9.10
N ARG A 176 4.24 15.57 -8.07
CA ARG A 176 5.00 15.05 -6.93
C ARG A 176 4.08 14.91 -5.73
N LEU A 177 4.49 14.12 -4.73
CA LEU A 177 3.80 14.10 -3.44
C LEU A 177 3.77 15.53 -2.86
N SER A 178 2.56 16.05 -2.65
CA SER A 178 2.38 17.41 -2.14
C SER A 178 3.00 17.55 -0.76
N SER A 179 3.72 18.65 -0.52
CA SER A 179 4.30 18.98 0.78
C SER A 179 3.24 19.15 1.89
N GLU A 180 1.99 19.34 1.52
CA GLU A 180 0.87 19.37 2.45
C GLU A 180 0.65 18.02 3.14
N TYR A 181 0.98 16.91 2.46
CA TYR A 181 0.67 15.54 2.89
C TYR A 181 1.87 14.73 3.34
N THR A 182 3.07 15.31 3.33
CA THR A 182 4.31 14.63 3.71
C THR A 182 5.26 15.56 4.45
N THR A 183 6.19 14.97 5.22
CA THR A 183 7.29 15.69 5.86
C THR A 183 8.64 15.34 5.26
N ASP A 184 8.77 14.15 4.68
CA ASP A 184 10.03 13.62 4.16
C ASP A 184 9.99 13.26 2.67
N GLY A 185 8.88 13.56 2.00
CA GLY A 185 8.72 13.29 0.58
C GLY A 185 8.30 11.86 0.22
N VAL A 186 8.13 10.97 1.19
CA VAL A 186 7.70 9.56 0.99
C VAL A 186 6.59 9.16 1.97
N HIS A 187 6.79 9.40 3.27
CA HIS A 187 5.81 9.06 4.30
C HIS A 187 4.79 10.17 4.48
N LEU A 188 3.58 9.79 4.87
CA LEU A 188 2.49 10.75 5.09
C LEU A 188 2.61 11.40 6.47
N ASN A 189 2.26 12.68 6.53
CA ASN A 189 1.99 13.40 7.77
C ASN A 189 0.50 13.25 8.17
N ASP A 190 0.07 13.92 9.24
CA ASP A 190 -1.31 13.82 9.75
C ASP A 190 -2.36 14.27 8.71
N ASN A 191 -2.07 15.29 7.90
CA ASN A 191 -2.96 15.73 6.82
C ASN A 191 -3.07 14.65 5.74
N GLY A 192 -1.95 14.02 5.37
CA GLY A 192 -1.93 12.91 4.40
C GLY A 192 -2.72 11.70 4.89
N TYR A 193 -2.59 11.33 6.16
CA TYR A 193 -3.41 10.25 6.73
C TYR A 193 -4.88 10.61 6.84
N SER A 194 -5.22 11.87 7.10
CA SER A 194 -6.60 12.36 7.12
C SER A 194 -7.22 12.27 5.74
N LEU A 195 -6.52 12.73 4.70
CA LEU A 195 -6.97 12.60 3.32
C LEU A 195 -7.16 11.13 2.92
N TRP A 196 -6.21 10.25 3.27
CA TRP A 196 -6.33 8.83 2.96
C TRP A 196 -7.56 8.21 3.64
N ALA A 197 -7.78 8.51 4.93
CA ALA A 197 -8.95 8.05 5.65
C ALA A 197 -10.26 8.55 5.01
N GLU A 198 -10.34 9.81 4.59
CA GLU A 198 -11.49 10.39 3.89
C GLU A 198 -11.81 9.61 2.59
N LEU A 199 -10.78 9.29 1.81
CA LEU A 199 -10.93 8.50 0.58
C LEU A 199 -11.43 7.07 0.83
N LEU A 200 -11.10 6.47 1.99
CA LEU A 200 -11.51 5.12 2.34
C LEU A 200 -12.87 5.03 3.05
N ILE A 201 -13.27 6.04 3.81
CA ILE A 201 -14.40 5.96 4.75
C ILE A 201 -15.70 5.52 4.10
N LYS A 202 -15.98 5.93 2.85
CA LYS A 202 -17.16 5.50 2.10
C LYS A 202 -17.19 4.00 1.85
N HIS A 203 -16.03 3.39 1.56
CA HIS A 203 -15.90 1.96 1.32
C HIS A 203 -16.04 1.18 2.63
N ILE A 204 -15.42 1.67 3.71
CA ILE A 204 -15.51 1.07 5.04
C ILE A 204 -16.96 1.03 5.54
N ARG A 205 -17.72 2.12 5.37
CA ARG A 205 -19.14 2.19 5.76
C ARG A 205 -20.00 1.16 5.00
N VAL A 206 -19.77 1.01 3.70
CA VAL A 206 -20.50 0.01 2.90
C VAL A 206 -20.18 -1.40 3.37
N LEU A 207 -18.91 -1.69 3.68
CA LEU A 207 -18.47 -3.01 4.15
C LEU A 207 -19.01 -3.36 5.53
N ASN A 208 -19.25 -2.40 6.40
CA ASN A 208 -19.78 -2.60 7.74
C ASN A 208 -21.33 -2.69 7.79
N ASN A 209 -22.02 -2.32 6.71
CA ASN A 209 -23.48 -2.36 6.62
C ASN A 209 -23.99 -3.60 5.87
N ASN A 210 -23.10 -4.43 5.35
CA ASN A 210 -23.41 -5.70 4.67
C ASN A 210 -23.06 -6.91 5.56
#